data_0e1d3cc582eee4f61a73398b9eae8460
#
_entry.id   0e1d3cc582eee4f61a73398b9eae8460
#
_cell.length_a   1.000
_cell.length_b   1.000
_cell.length_c   1.000
_cell.angle_alpha   90.00
_cell.angle_beta   90.00
_cell.angle_gamma   90.00
#
_symmetry.space_group_name_H-M   'P 1'
#
loop_
_entity.id
_entity.type
_entity.pdbx_description
1 polymer ?
#
loop_
_entity_poly.entity_id
_entity_poly.type
_entity_poly.pdbx_seq_one_letter_code
_entity_poly.pdbx_strand_id
1 'polypeptide(L)'
;MKKDPQELIDSVRQSSEFSNEEKSKLIDSLRKKKHYGLVWEEKPEEVEENQRNWIPVLKEVKERAIVSEAVDAPNHILIEGDNLDALVALTYTHEGKIDVIYIDPPYNTGNKDFIYNDKFVDAEDSFRHSKWLSFISRRLKIAKRLLSDKGVIFISIDDNEQAQLKLLCDEILGERNFVSQIIWRKKTGALDAKGISTTTEYILTYCKSDYLIDKAFSKDSGAYDEKRFKYQDEYYESRGPFYFDTLDRGGLRYSDSLNYPILLPNGKQLYPHGRETFVNDGWTWKWGKEKVEWGLKHGFIDIQKSSKNPSGYSIRYKVYMNVDNEGNTINRTAPHKNLINDILNADAAAVIKNIFGDNVFKYSKPLDLIRRLISFVNNPNATILDFFAGSGTTLHATMALNDEDGGRRQCILVTNNENRICEDVTYVRNKKVIEGYVNAKGETVNGLTANSLRYYRTNFVGRDKTAQNRRALAAASADLLCIREGTYSELTVFGTLKLKPSVARYFEGNGKHILLILNENAIEYLVKEIEYMDSPDKFKVYVFSPGDYAYDDEFADVADRVELCAVPSSIYNACEKVLPARTHDGFFEEDDETSADGWFDEDQAESGNDSDSTIYNKEE
;
A
#
# COMPACT_ATOMS: atom_id res chain seq x y z
N MET A 1 -21.76 -1.12 -42.09
CA MET A 1 -20.65 -0.15 -42.05
C MET A 1 -20.53 0.38 -40.62
N LYS A 2 -19.40 0.15 -39.94
CA LYS A 2 -19.16 0.76 -38.62
C LYS A 2 -18.77 2.21 -38.88
N LYS A 3 -19.59 3.18 -38.41
CA LYS A 3 -19.24 4.61 -38.48
C LYS A 3 -17.94 4.87 -37.72
N ASP A 4 -17.09 5.75 -38.25
CA ASP A 4 -15.89 6.23 -37.58
C ASP A 4 -16.28 6.88 -36.23
N PRO A 5 -15.53 6.65 -35.13
CA PRO A 5 -15.76 7.31 -33.85
C PRO A 5 -15.86 8.83 -33.96
N GLN A 6 -15.12 9.45 -34.89
CA GLN A 6 -15.19 10.89 -35.11
C GLN A 6 -16.51 11.32 -35.75
N GLU A 7 -17.03 10.54 -36.71
CA GLU A 7 -18.35 10.77 -37.31
C GLU A 7 -19.49 10.61 -36.29
N LEU A 8 -19.33 9.66 -35.32
CA LEU A 8 -20.27 9.50 -34.22
C LEU A 8 -20.23 10.68 -33.24
N ILE A 9 -19.05 11.17 -32.90
CA ILE A 9 -18.86 12.37 -32.06
C ILE A 9 -19.51 13.60 -32.70
N ASP A 10 -19.32 13.79 -34.01
CA ASP A 10 -19.90 14.91 -34.72
C ASP A 10 -21.43 14.76 -34.86
N SER A 11 -21.95 13.54 -34.99
CA SER A 11 -23.39 13.26 -34.95
C SER A 11 -24.00 13.60 -33.60
N VAL A 12 -23.33 13.22 -32.49
CA VAL A 12 -23.77 13.55 -31.12
C VAL A 12 -23.77 15.05 -30.89
N ARG A 13 -22.75 15.77 -31.35
CA ARG A 13 -22.70 17.26 -31.27
C ARG A 13 -23.85 17.94 -31.97
N GLN A 14 -24.24 17.41 -33.11
CA GLN A 14 -25.29 18.00 -33.96
C GLN A 14 -26.71 17.54 -33.58
N SER A 15 -26.85 16.49 -32.78
CA SER A 15 -28.14 16.00 -32.32
C SER A 15 -28.83 17.03 -31.45
N SER A 16 -30.14 17.24 -31.67
CA SER A 16 -31.00 18.05 -30.80
C SER A 16 -31.68 17.23 -29.70
N GLU A 17 -31.45 15.91 -29.65
CA GLU A 17 -32.10 14.98 -28.71
C GLU A 17 -31.40 14.92 -27.35
N PHE A 18 -30.18 15.47 -27.23
CA PHE A 18 -29.40 15.42 -26.01
C PHE A 18 -29.09 16.82 -25.49
N SER A 19 -29.15 17.00 -24.20
CA SER A 19 -28.67 18.21 -23.52
C SER A 19 -27.16 18.39 -23.71
N ASN A 20 -26.64 19.59 -23.46
CA ASN A 20 -25.19 19.87 -23.59
C ASN A 20 -24.35 18.99 -22.64
N GLU A 21 -24.89 18.64 -21.49
CA GLU A 21 -24.21 17.78 -20.51
C GLU A 21 -24.19 16.31 -20.95
N GLU A 22 -25.31 15.79 -21.46
CA GLU A 22 -25.37 14.44 -22.05
C GLU A 22 -24.48 14.30 -23.27
N LYS A 23 -24.44 15.34 -24.14
CA LYS A 23 -23.50 15.39 -25.26
C LYS A 23 -22.05 15.31 -24.79
N SER A 24 -21.70 16.03 -23.72
CA SER A 24 -20.36 15.99 -23.16
C SER A 24 -20.02 14.59 -22.62
N LYS A 25 -20.91 14.00 -21.84
CA LYS A 25 -20.76 12.62 -21.30
C LYS A 25 -20.64 11.57 -22.42
N LEU A 26 -21.46 11.65 -23.46
CA LEU A 26 -21.42 10.76 -24.63
C LEU A 26 -20.14 10.92 -25.45
N ILE A 27 -19.73 12.16 -25.71
CA ILE A 27 -18.49 12.46 -26.44
C ILE A 27 -17.27 11.98 -25.65
N ASP A 28 -17.25 12.18 -24.35
CA ASP A 28 -16.17 11.69 -23.49
C ASP A 28 -16.15 10.15 -23.44
N SER A 29 -17.31 9.49 -23.43
CA SER A 29 -17.42 8.03 -23.57
C SER A 29 -16.89 7.53 -24.91
N LEU A 30 -17.21 8.21 -26.01
CA LEU A 30 -16.73 7.87 -27.35
C LEU A 30 -15.22 8.14 -27.51
N ARG A 31 -14.70 9.20 -26.88
CA ARG A 31 -13.25 9.53 -26.82
C ARG A 31 -12.46 8.56 -25.95
N LYS A 32 -13.10 8.00 -24.92
CA LYS A 32 -12.49 7.01 -24.00
C LYS A 32 -12.33 5.62 -24.64
N LYS A 33 -12.57 5.43 -25.95
CA LYS A 33 -12.13 4.20 -26.61
C LYS A 33 -10.63 4.08 -26.49
N LYS A 34 -10.19 3.22 -25.56
CA LYS A 34 -8.79 2.87 -25.41
C LYS A 34 -8.33 2.24 -26.72
N HIS A 35 -7.37 2.88 -27.38
CA HIS A 35 -6.67 2.27 -28.51
C HIS A 35 -5.58 1.29 -28.04
N TYR A 36 -5.24 1.34 -26.75
CA TYR A 36 -4.29 0.48 -26.07
C TYR A 36 -4.73 0.27 -24.61
N GLY A 37 -4.54 -0.94 -24.10
CA GLY A 37 -4.85 -1.31 -22.72
C GLY A 37 -5.77 -2.54 -22.62
N LEU A 38 -6.09 -2.90 -21.39
CA LEU A 38 -6.90 -4.07 -21.07
C LEU A 38 -8.41 -3.71 -21.10
N VAL A 39 -9.19 -4.54 -21.79
CA VAL A 39 -10.67 -4.47 -21.79
C VAL A 39 -11.20 -5.81 -21.34
N TRP A 40 -12.07 -5.83 -20.34
CA TRP A 40 -12.72 -7.03 -19.85
C TRP A 40 -14.19 -6.76 -19.53
N GLU A 41 -14.98 -7.81 -19.43
CA GLU A 41 -16.36 -7.74 -18.98
C GLU A 41 -16.37 -7.70 -17.44
N GLU A 42 -16.89 -6.62 -16.86
CA GLU A 42 -17.01 -6.52 -15.40
C GLU A 42 -18.01 -7.56 -14.87
N LYS A 43 -17.58 -8.28 -13.84
CA LYS A 43 -18.41 -9.25 -13.12
C LYS A 43 -18.62 -8.72 -11.68
N PRO A 44 -19.87 -8.59 -11.21
CA PRO A 44 -20.14 -8.18 -9.84
C PRO A 44 -19.78 -9.28 -8.85
N GLU A 45 -19.26 -8.89 -7.69
CA GLU A 45 -19.07 -9.78 -6.55
C GLU A 45 -20.26 -9.67 -5.58
N GLU A 46 -20.60 -10.77 -4.90
CA GLU A 46 -21.68 -10.77 -3.90
C GLU A 46 -21.39 -9.81 -2.74
N VAL A 47 -20.14 -9.67 -2.34
CA VAL A 47 -19.71 -8.72 -1.31
C VAL A 47 -20.04 -7.26 -1.69
N GLU A 48 -19.98 -6.90 -2.98
CA GLU A 48 -20.37 -5.56 -3.44
C GLU A 48 -21.87 -5.33 -3.33
N GLU A 49 -22.68 -6.34 -3.66
CA GLU A 49 -24.15 -6.23 -3.50
C GLU A 49 -24.51 -6.01 -2.02
N ASN A 50 -23.82 -6.69 -1.10
CA ASN A 50 -23.97 -6.47 0.33
C ASN A 50 -23.57 -5.04 0.74
N GLN A 51 -22.48 -4.50 0.18
CA GLN A 51 -22.00 -3.14 0.45
C GLN A 51 -22.92 -2.03 -0.08
N ARG A 52 -23.89 -2.33 -0.95
CA ARG A 52 -24.93 -1.36 -1.33
C ARG A 52 -25.81 -0.95 -0.16
N ASN A 53 -26.03 -1.87 0.77
CA ASN A 53 -26.94 -1.69 1.90
C ASN A 53 -26.25 -1.59 3.26
N TRP A 54 -24.98 -1.98 3.35
CA TRP A 54 -24.23 -2.09 4.59
C TRP A 54 -22.87 -1.39 4.53
N ILE A 55 -22.49 -0.77 5.63
CA ILE A 55 -21.17 -0.19 5.83
C ILE A 55 -20.37 -1.16 6.69
N PRO A 56 -19.21 -1.66 6.19
CA PRO A 56 -18.31 -2.48 7.00
C PRO A 56 -17.66 -1.63 8.09
N VAL A 57 -17.62 -2.17 9.29
CA VAL A 57 -16.91 -1.63 10.46
C VAL A 57 -16.05 -2.71 11.08
N LEU A 58 -15.09 -2.34 11.91
CA LEU A 58 -14.22 -3.27 12.61
C LEU A 58 -14.60 -3.34 14.08
N LYS A 59 -14.68 -4.55 14.62
CA LYS A 59 -14.97 -4.81 16.05
C LYS A 59 -13.83 -5.62 16.65
N GLU A 60 -13.22 -5.10 17.73
CA GLU A 60 -12.15 -5.79 18.45
C GLU A 60 -12.66 -7.03 19.19
N VAL A 61 -11.89 -8.11 19.08
CA VAL A 61 -12.04 -9.35 19.86
C VAL A 61 -10.97 -9.31 20.96
N LYS A 62 -11.30 -8.64 22.08
CA LYS A 62 -10.36 -8.30 23.16
C LYS A 62 -9.69 -9.53 23.77
N GLU A 63 -10.37 -10.67 23.78
CA GLU A 63 -9.86 -11.95 24.32
C GLU A 63 -8.70 -12.52 23.51
N ARG A 64 -8.53 -12.06 22.27
CA ARG A 64 -7.43 -12.45 21.38
C ARG A 64 -6.33 -11.40 21.30
N ALA A 65 -6.48 -10.28 21.98
CA ALA A 65 -5.44 -9.26 21.99
C ALA A 65 -4.21 -9.76 22.77
N ILE A 66 -3.04 -9.50 22.20
CA ILE A 66 -1.73 -9.71 22.86
C ILE A 66 -1.15 -8.32 23.07
N VAL A 67 -0.94 -7.96 24.32
CA VAL A 67 -0.44 -6.63 24.70
C VAL A 67 0.94 -6.77 25.30
N SER A 68 1.92 -6.11 24.67
CA SER A 68 3.29 -6.03 25.15
C SER A 68 3.40 -5.09 26.35
N GLU A 69 4.27 -5.43 27.30
CA GLU A 69 4.65 -4.53 28.41
C GLU A 69 5.74 -3.52 27.99
N ALA A 70 6.34 -3.70 26.81
CA ALA A 70 7.36 -2.79 26.32
C ALA A 70 6.75 -1.43 25.95
N VAL A 71 7.40 -0.36 26.42
CA VAL A 71 7.02 1.01 26.07
C VAL A 71 7.17 1.19 24.55
N ASP A 72 6.16 1.78 23.91
CA ASP A 72 6.13 2.06 22.47
C ASP A 72 6.16 0.80 21.56
N ALA A 73 5.78 -0.37 22.07
CA ALA A 73 5.63 -1.56 21.25
C ALA A 73 4.66 -1.32 20.09
N PRO A 74 5.01 -1.68 18.83
CA PRO A 74 4.08 -1.56 17.71
C PRO A 74 2.80 -2.37 17.97
N ASN A 75 1.64 -1.75 17.72
CA ASN A 75 0.35 -2.44 17.77
C ASN A 75 0.03 -2.94 16.36
N HIS A 76 0.31 -4.21 16.10
CA HIS A 76 -0.10 -4.87 14.86
C HIS A 76 -1.59 -5.20 14.90
N ILE A 77 -2.19 -5.32 13.71
CA ILE A 77 -3.63 -5.54 13.56
C ILE A 77 -3.85 -6.77 12.69
N LEU A 78 -4.68 -7.69 13.15
CA LEU A 78 -5.21 -8.81 12.36
C LEU A 78 -6.71 -8.65 12.22
N ILE A 79 -7.20 -8.57 10.99
CA ILE A 79 -8.62 -8.44 10.66
C ILE A 79 -9.10 -9.75 10.04
N GLU A 80 -10.06 -10.39 10.69
CA GLU A 80 -10.82 -11.54 10.19
C GLU A 80 -12.03 -11.04 9.41
N GLY A 81 -12.09 -11.32 8.11
CA GLY A 81 -13.20 -10.96 7.24
C GLY A 81 -12.82 -10.92 5.76
N ASP A 82 -13.80 -10.61 4.91
CA ASP A 82 -13.51 -10.35 3.50
C ASP A 82 -12.60 -9.13 3.36
N ASN A 83 -11.63 -9.22 2.46
CA ASN A 83 -10.64 -8.17 2.31
C ASN A 83 -11.21 -6.89 1.67
N LEU A 84 -12.26 -6.97 0.84
CA LEU A 84 -12.90 -5.78 0.29
C LEU A 84 -13.63 -5.00 1.39
N ASP A 85 -14.34 -5.69 2.32
CA ASP A 85 -14.99 -5.08 3.48
C ASP A 85 -13.97 -4.44 4.43
N ALA A 86 -12.89 -5.15 4.72
CA ALA A 86 -11.82 -4.62 5.56
C ALA A 86 -11.15 -3.38 4.93
N LEU A 87 -10.89 -3.40 3.62
CA LEU A 87 -10.33 -2.27 2.88
C LEU A 87 -11.25 -1.04 2.94
N VAL A 88 -12.58 -1.23 2.80
CA VAL A 88 -13.55 -0.13 2.97
C VAL A 88 -13.46 0.46 4.38
N ALA A 89 -13.48 -0.38 5.42
CA ALA A 89 -13.34 0.10 6.80
C ALA A 89 -12.01 0.83 7.05
N LEU A 90 -10.92 0.36 6.45
CA LEU A 90 -9.60 0.98 6.55
C LEU A 90 -9.51 2.35 5.85
N THR A 91 -10.40 2.70 4.92
CA THR A 91 -10.39 4.05 4.32
C THR A 91 -10.63 5.15 5.35
N TYR A 92 -11.44 4.89 6.37
CA TYR A 92 -11.64 5.87 7.45
C TYR A 92 -10.41 6.04 8.34
N THR A 93 -9.66 4.96 8.58
CA THR A 93 -8.54 4.95 9.54
C THR A 93 -7.18 5.24 8.90
N HIS A 94 -6.96 4.78 7.68
CA HIS A 94 -5.63 4.72 7.03
C HIS A 94 -5.57 5.33 5.62
N GLU A 95 -6.54 6.15 5.19
CA GLU A 95 -6.43 6.85 3.90
C GLU A 95 -5.12 7.66 3.84
N GLY A 96 -4.26 7.36 2.85
CA GLY A 96 -2.97 8.04 2.65
C GLY A 96 -1.89 7.75 3.70
N LYS A 97 -2.02 6.67 4.50
CA LYS A 97 -1.08 6.37 5.61
C LYS A 97 -0.29 5.06 5.44
N ILE A 98 -0.62 4.24 4.46
CA ILE A 98 0.06 2.96 4.26
C ILE A 98 1.33 3.16 3.45
N ASP A 99 2.48 2.83 4.02
CA ASP A 99 3.79 3.01 3.38
C ASP A 99 4.16 1.81 2.51
N VAL A 100 3.75 0.60 2.91
CA VAL A 100 4.03 -0.62 2.17
C VAL A 100 2.77 -1.46 2.07
N ILE A 101 2.41 -1.84 0.86
CA ILE A 101 1.44 -2.90 0.61
C ILE A 101 2.20 -4.09 0.02
N TYR A 102 2.08 -5.25 0.65
CA TYR A 102 2.47 -6.52 0.04
C TYR A 102 1.23 -7.38 -0.09
N ILE A 103 1.00 -7.97 -1.25
CA ILE A 103 -0.10 -8.91 -1.46
C ILE A 103 0.34 -10.11 -2.29
N ASP A 104 -0.27 -11.24 -1.96
CA ASP A 104 -0.14 -12.53 -2.65
C ASP A 104 -1.54 -13.03 -3.03
N PRO A 105 -2.17 -12.43 -4.07
CA PRO A 105 -3.53 -12.79 -4.47
C PRO A 105 -3.58 -14.21 -5.06
N PRO A 106 -4.75 -14.84 -5.17
CA PRO A 106 -4.89 -16.11 -5.91
C PRO A 106 -4.41 -15.93 -7.35
N TYR A 107 -3.67 -16.92 -7.87
CA TYR A 107 -3.01 -16.82 -9.19
C TYR A 107 -3.89 -17.23 -10.37
N ASN A 108 -5.12 -17.64 -10.09
CA ASN A 108 -6.12 -18.06 -11.09
C ASN A 108 -5.62 -19.24 -11.96
N THR A 109 -4.96 -20.22 -11.32
CA THR A 109 -4.37 -21.37 -12.02
C THR A 109 -5.41 -22.36 -12.57
N GLY A 110 -6.67 -22.25 -12.12
CA GLY A 110 -7.74 -23.21 -12.39
C GLY A 110 -7.68 -24.47 -11.52
N ASN A 111 -6.75 -24.55 -10.56
CA ASN A 111 -6.58 -25.70 -9.66
C ASN A 111 -7.21 -25.47 -8.27
N LYS A 112 -8.42 -24.87 -8.23
CA LYS A 112 -9.14 -24.55 -6.99
C LYS A 112 -8.37 -23.58 -6.08
N ASP A 113 -7.66 -22.64 -6.67
CA ASP A 113 -6.90 -21.61 -5.97
C ASP A 113 -7.62 -20.25 -5.96
N PHE A 114 -8.68 -20.10 -6.77
CA PHE A 114 -9.48 -18.89 -6.84
C PHE A 114 -10.97 -19.18 -6.69
N ILE A 115 -11.59 -18.54 -5.68
CA ILE A 115 -13.03 -18.59 -5.42
C ILE A 115 -13.64 -17.26 -5.82
N TYR A 116 -14.74 -17.31 -6.55
CA TYR A 116 -15.53 -16.15 -6.96
C TYR A 116 -17.00 -16.43 -6.72
N ASN A 117 -17.67 -15.63 -5.86
CA ASN A 117 -19.05 -15.86 -5.44
C ASN A 117 -19.29 -17.32 -5.02
N ASP A 118 -18.54 -17.77 -4.01
CA ASP A 118 -18.61 -19.12 -3.40
C ASP A 118 -18.33 -20.31 -4.34
N LYS A 119 -17.85 -20.04 -5.57
CA LYS A 119 -17.53 -21.08 -6.54
C LYS A 119 -16.07 -21.01 -6.97
N PHE A 120 -15.40 -22.15 -7.02
CA PHE A 120 -14.09 -22.24 -7.64
C PHE A 120 -14.18 -21.90 -9.13
N VAL A 121 -13.25 -21.05 -9.60
CA VAL A 121 -13.11 -20.72 -11.01
C VAL A 121 -12.28 -21.82 -11.66
N ASP A 122 -12.87 -22.49 -12.66
CA ASP A 122 -12.23 -23.58 -13.39
C ASP A 122 -11.32 -23.04 -14.51
N ALA A 123 -10.34 -23.85 -14.92
CA ALA A 123 -9.45 -23.53 -16.04
C ALA A 123 -10.20 -23.35 -17.38
N GLU A 124 -11.31 -24.07 -17.57
CA GLU A 124 -12.17 -24.02 -18.76
C GLU A 124 -13.20 -22.86 -18.71
N ASP A 125 -13.27 -22.10 -17.63
CA ASP A 125 -14.17 -20.95 -17.51
C ASP A 125 -13.75 -19.85 -18.47
N SER A 126 -14.56 -19.55 -19.48
CA SER A 126 -14.30 -18.53 -20.50
C SER A 126 -14.20 -17.11 -19.93
N PHE A 127 -14.72 -16.87 -18.72
CA PHE A 127 -14.67 -15.59 -18.01
C PHE A 127 -13.64 -15.58 -16.86
N ARG A 128 -12.79 -16.58 -16.74
CA ARG A 128 -11.87 -16.68 -15.59
C ARG A 128 -11.01 -15.44 -15.41
N HIS A 129 -10.44 -14.90 -16.49
CA HIS A 129 -9.65 -13.68 -16.46
C HIS A 129 -10.49 -12.44 -16.11
N SER A 130 -11.71 -12.33 -16.67
CA SER A 130 -12.63 -11.22 -16.39
C SER A 130 -13.08 -11.19 -14.92
N LYS A 131 -13.37 -12.36 -14.34
CA LYS A 131 -13.72 -12.51 -12.93
C LYS A 131 -12.54 -12.10 -12.05
N TRP A 132 -11.34 -12.59 -12.36
CA TRP A 132 -10.14 -12.28 -11.62
C TRP A 132 -9.77 -10.80 -11.70
N LEU A 133 -9.86 -10.19 -12.88
CA LEU A 133 -9.61 -8.77 -13.09
C LEU A 133 -10.61 -7.90 -12.33
N SER A 134 -11.90 -8.26 -12.34
CA SER A 134 -12.92 -7.56 -11.56
C SER A 134 -12.62 -7.62 -10.06
N PHE A 135 -12.30 -8.82 -9.55
CA PHE A 135 -11.92 -9.06 -8.16
C PHE A 135 -10.72 -8.20 -7.71
N ILE A 136 -9.62 -8.22 -8.48
CA ILE A 136 -8.41 -7.48 -8.13
C ILE A 136 -8.57 -5.97 -8.34
N SER A 137 -9.27 -5.54 -9.41
CA SER A 137 -9.45 -4.11 -9.74
C SER A 137 -10.07 -3.32 -8.60
N ARG A 138 -11.11 -3.85 -7.97
CA ARG A 138 -11.81 -3.19 -6.85
C ARG A 138 -10.88 -2.97 -5.66
N ARG A 139 -10.16 -4.01 -5.28
CA ARG A 139 -9.21 -3.99 -4.17
C ARG A 139 -8.04 -3.05 -4.41
N LEU A 140 -7.48 -3.06 -5.63
CA LEU A 140 -6.38 -2.16 -6.00
C LEU A 140 -6.80 -0.68 -6.04
N LYS A 141 -8.04 -0.37 -6.46
CA LYS A 141 -8.56 1.01 -6.43
C LYS A 141 -8.59 1.57 -5.01
N ILE A 142 -9.02 0.75 -4.03
CA ILE A 142 -9.01 1.16 -2.62
C ILE A 142 -7.58 1.19 -2.08
N ALA A 143 -6.77 0.17 -2.37
CA ALA A 143 -5.37 0.10 -1.95
C ALA A 143 -4.56 1.34 -2.39
N LYS A 144 -4.79 1.83 -3.62
CA LYS A 144 -4.20 3.09 -4.10
C LYS A 144 -4.53 4.28 -3.20
N ARG A 145 -5.75 4.37 -2.67
CA ARG A 145 -6.15 5.46 -1.76
C ARG A 145 -5.48 5.35 -0.40
N LEU A 146 -5.29 4.11 0.08
CA LEU A 146 -4.64 3.86 1.36
C LEU A 146 -3.14 4.18 1.34
N LEU A 147 -2.46 4.04 0.18
CA LEU A 147 -1.03 4.33 0.04
C LEU A 147 -0.71 5.79 0.38
N SER A 148 0.32 6.00 1.19
CA SER A 148 0.95 7.29 1.44
C SER A 148 1.64 7.80 0.17
N ASP A 149 2.03 9.07 0.12
CA ASP A 149 2.66 9.67 -1.08
C ASP A 149 3.98 8.97 -1.46
N LYS A 150 4.70 8.40 -0.49
CA LYS A 150 5.90 7.57 -0.71
C LYS A 150 5.59 6.08 -0.69
N GLY A 151 4.32 5.71 -0.63
CA GLY A 151 3.89 4.33 -0.49
C GLY A 151 4.26 3.47 -1.69
N VAL A 152 4.62 2.23 -1.41
CA VAL A 152 5.04 1.22 -2.38
C VAL A 152 4.13 0.01 -2.27
N ILE A 153 3.75 -0.57 -3.41
CA ILE A 153 3.02 -1.82 -3.46
C ILE A 153 3.84 -2.90 -4.18
N PHE A 154 3.93 -4.07 -3.57
CA PHE A 154 4.50 -5.30 -4.11
C PHE A 154 3.40 -6.33 -4.31
N ILE A 155 3.25 -6.86 -5.49
CA ILE A 155 2.20 -7.83 -5.85
C ILE A 155 2.85 -9.07 -6.42
N SER A 156 2.79 -10.18 -5.68
CA SER A 156 3.25 -11.49 -6.16
C SER A 156 2.27 -12.06 -7.18
N ILE A 157 2.79 -12.65 -8.24
CA ILE A 157 1.99 -13.27 -9.32
C ILE A 157 2.85 -14.26 -10.11
N ASP A 158 2.21 -15.23 -10.78
CA ASP A 158 2.86 -16.11 -11.74
C ASP A 158 2.43 -15.82 -13.19
N ASP A 159 2.84 -16.69 -14.12
CA ASP A 159 2.58 -16.55 -15.56
C ASP A 159 1.08 -16.55 -15.93
N ASN A 160 0.18 -17.02 -15.05
CA ASN A 160 -1.24 -17.12 -15.37
C ASN A 160 -1.90 -15.74 -15.54
N GLU A 161 -1.57 -14.76 -14.68
CA GLU A 161 -2.21 -13.44 -14.68
C GLU A 161 -1.19 -12.26 -14.68
N GLN A 162 0.10 -12.51 -14.82
CA GLN A 162 1.13 -11.47 -14.76
C GLN A 162 0.92 -10.35 -15.80
N ALA A 163 0.64 -10.70 -17.05
CA ALA A 163 0.44 -9.72 -18.11
C ALA A 163 -0.82 -8.88 -17.90
N GLN A 164 -1.92 -9.53 -17.52
CA GLN A 164 -3.19 -8.89 -17.23
C GLN A 164 -3.09 -7.96 -16.02
N LEU A 165 -2.43 -8.44 -14.94
CA LEU A 165 -2.19 -7.65 -13.74
C LEU A 165 -1.32 -6.42 -14.02
N LYS A 166 -0.27 -6.57 -14.84
CA LYS A 166 0.60 -5.43 -15.21
C LYS A 166 -0.20 -4.32 -15.89
N LEU A 167 -1.04 -4.67 -16.88
CA LEU A 167 -1.88 -3.71 -17.59
C LEU A 167 -2.94 -3.09 -16.68
N LEU A 168 -3.54 -3.86 -15.78
CA LEU A 168 -4.49 -3.36 -14.80
C LEU A 168 -3.83 -2.38 -13.82
N CYS A 169 -2.63 -2.71 -13.33
CA CYS A 169 -1.86 -1.83 -12.46
C CYS A 169 -1.45 -0.54 -13.16
N ASP A 170 -1.06 -0.59 -14.43
CA ASP A 170 -0.75 0.61 -15.22
C ASP A 170 -1.96 1.55 -15.31
N GLU A 171 -3.16 0.97 -15.46
CA GLU A 171 -4.39 1.76 -15.51
C GLU A 171 -4.74 2.37 -14.14
N ILE A 172 -4.70 1.57 -13.07
CA ILE A 172 -5.14 1.98 -11.74
C ILE A 172 -4.08 2.84 -11.06
N LEU A 173 -2.84 2.35 -10.99
CA LEU A 173 -1.75 3.00 -10.26
C LEU A 173 -1.05 4.06 -11.09
N GLY A 174 -1.03 3.89 -12.41
CA GLY A 174 -0.35 4.74 -13.38
C GLY A 174 0.92 4.08 -13.94
N GLU A 175 1.09 4.04 -15.25
CA GLU A 175 2.26 3.44 -15.92
C GLU A 175 3.58 4.06 -15.45
N ARG A 176 3.62 5.38 -15.23
CA ARG A 176 4.82 6.10 -14.75
C ARG A 176 5.25 5.70 -13.35
N ASN A 177 4.33 5.19 -12.56
CA ASN A 177 4.56 4.74 -11.19
C ASN A 177 5.11 3.31 -11.11
N PHE A 178 5.26 2.64 -12.24
CA PHE A 178 5.91 1.34 -12.32
C PHE A 178 7.39 1.45 -11.99
N VAL A 179 7.83 0.72 -10.96
CA VAL A 179 9.22 0.72 -10.51
C VAL A 179 9.99 -0.42 -11.17
N SER A 180 9.52 -1.65 -11.00
CA SER A 180 10.18 -2.84 -11.53
C SER A 180 9.28 -4.08 -11.45
N GLN A 181 9.58 -5.04 -12.28
CA GLN A 181 9.17 -6.42 -12.11
C GLN A 181 10.35 -7.19 -11.51
N ILE A 182 10.21 -7.61 -10.26
CA ILE A 182 11.20 -8.45 -9.59
C ILE A 182 10.95 -9.90 -10.03
N ILE A 183 12.01 -10.57 -10.45
CA ILE A 183 12.00 -11.99 -10.81
C ILE A 183 12.51 -12.78 -9.60
N TRP A 184 11.63 -13.60 -9.03
CA TRP A 184 12.00 -14.50 -7.94
C TRP A 184 12.11 -15.93 -8.43
N ARG A 185 13.32 -16.51 -8.30
CA ARG A 185 13.55 -17.93 -8.57
C ARG A 185 13.11 -18.76 -7.38
N LYS A 186 11.89 -19.32 -7.43
CA LYS A 186 11.25 -20.06 -6.33
C LYS A 186 11.78 -21.50 -6.14
N LYS A 187 12.36 -22.10 -7.16
CA LYS A 187 12.88 -23.48 -7.14
C LYS A 187 14.09 -23.65 -8.05
N THR A 188 14.93 -24.65 -7.74
CA THR A 188 16.14 -24.96 -8.52
C THR A 188 15.95 -26.12 -9.52
N GLY A 189 15.00 -27.03 -9.27
CA GLY A 189 14.75 -28.23 -10.07
C GLY A 189 13.78 -27.99 -11.23
N ALA A 190 13.96 -28.72 -12.32
CA ALA A 190 13.19 -28.61 -13.56
C ALA A 190 12.70 -29.99 -14.08
N LEU A 191 12.44 -30.94 -13.18
CA LEU A 191 12.39 -32.37 -13.55
C LEU A 191 11.12 -32.80 -14.32
N ASP A 192 10.00 -32.07 -14.26
CA ASP A 192 8.70 -32.57 -14.77
C ASP A 192 8.05 -31.67 -15.84
N ALA A 193 8.82 -30.83 -16.54
CA ALA A 193 8.26 -29.91 -17.52
C ALA A 193 8.27 -30.50 -18.93
N LYS A 194 7.16 -30.36 -19.64
CA LYS A 194 7.11 -30.55 -21.11
C LYS A 194 7.65 -29.28 -21.76
N GLY A 195 8.90 -29.33 -22.25
CA GLY A 195 9.57 -28.19 -22.89
C GLY A 195 10.40 -27.35 -21.92
N ILE A 196 10.04 -26.10 -21.69
CA ILE A 196 10.77 -25.18 -20.80
C ILE A 196 10.14 -25.20 -19.40
N SER A 197 10.95 -25.41 -18.36
CA SER A 197 10.48 -25.45 -16.99
C SER A 197 10.36 -24.05 -16.39
N THR A 198 9.19 -23.72 -15.82
CA THR A 198 8.97 -22.50 -15.04
C THR A 198 9.53 -22.67 -13.64
N THR A 199 10.56 -21.90 -13.31
CA THR A 199 11.22 -21.92 -11.98
C THR A 199 11.06 -20.59 -11.24
N THR A 200 10.36 -19.63 -11.82
CA THR A 200 10.23 -18.27 -11.34
C THR A 200 8.80 -17.90 -11.03
N GLU A 201 8.64 -16.88 -10.21
CA GLU A 201 7.45 -16.05 -10.02
C GLU A 201 7.86 -14.59 -10.17
N TYR A 202 6.89 -13.70 -10.24
CA TYR A 202 7.11 -12.28 -10.41
C TYR A 202 6.55 -11.50 -9.22
N ILE A 203 7.16 -10.35 -8.94
CA ILE A 203 6.62 -9.39 -7.98
C ILE A 203 6.57 -8.05 -8.71
N LEU A 204 5.36 -7.62 -9.06
CA LEU A 204 5.15 -6.31 -9.67
C LEU A 204 5.28 -5.24 -8.58
N THR A 205 6.08 -4.23 -8.85
CA THR A 205 6.38 -3.16 -7.89
C THR A 205 5.98 -1.81 -8.47
N TYR A 206 5.12 -1.10 -7.74
CA TYR A 206 4.68 0.26 -8.07
C TYR A 206 4.88 1.18 -6.87
N CYS A 207 5.13 2.46 -7.11
CA CYS A 207 5.05 3.50 -6.10
C CYS A 207 3.76 4.32 -6.26
N LYS A 208 3.38 5.09 -5.25
CA LYS A 208 2.25 6.02 -5.33
C LYS A 208 2.55 7.19 -6.28
N SER A 209 3.79 7.68 -6.28
CA SER A 209 4.23 8.86 -7.01
C SER A 209 5.62 8.67 -7.60
N ASP A 210 5.76 8.79 -8.91
CA ASP A 210 7.01 8.57 -9.65
C ASP A 210 8.15 9.52 -9.22
N TYR A 211 7.83 10.76 -8.89
CA TYR A 211 8.80 11.76 -8.43
C TYR A 211 9.36 11.52 -7.02
N LEU A 212 8.83 10.54 -6.28
CA LEU A 212 9.31 10.15 -4.95
C LEU A 212 10.04 8.80 -4.91
N ILE A 213 10.25 8.13 -6.05
CA ILE A 213 10.88 6.81 -6.13
C ILE A 213 12.23 6.80 -5.39
N ASP A 214 13.10 7.77 -5.64
CA ASP A 214 14.43 7.83 -5.01
C ASP A 214 14.38 8.00 -3.47
N LYS A 215 13.25 8.47 -2.93
CA LYS A 215 13.02 8.66 -1.49
C LYS A 215 12.28 7.49 -0.86
N ALA A 216 11.51 6.75 -1.65
CA ALA A 216 10.73 5.61 -1.19
C ALA A 216 11.61 4.37 -0.94
N PHE A 217 12.66 4.18 -1.74
CA PHE A 217 13.52 3.01 -1.65
C PHE A 217 14.83 3.30 -0.92
N SER A 218 15.24 2.32 -0.10
CA SER A 218 16.58 2.25 0.47
C SER A 218 17.60 1.89 -0.62
N LYS A 219 18.87 1.98 -0.28
CA LYS A 219 19.96 1.53 -1.15
C LYS A 219 20.69 0.37 -0.49
N ASP A 220 21.05 -0.61 -1.31
CA ASP A 220 21.80 -1.78 -0.87
C ASP A 220 23.27 -1.41 -0.64
N SER A 221 23.73 -1.47 0.62
CA SER A 221 25.11 -1.26 1.00
C SER A 221 26.01 -2.46 0.64
N GLY A 222 25.44 -3.66 0.54
CA GLY A 222 26.15 -4.89 0.16
C GLY A 222 26.26 -5.13 -1.35
N ALA A 223 25.62 -4.28 -2.20
CA ALA A 223 25.62 -4.46 -3.65
C ALA A 223 26.95 -4.11 -4.31
N TYR A 224 27.86 -3.48 -3.60
CA TYR A 224 29.19 -3.15 -4.11
C TYR A 224 30.12 -4.34 -3.94
N ASP A 225 30.68 -4.82 -5.07
CA ASP A 225 31.72 -5.84 -5.06
C ASP A 225 33.03 -5.22 -4.55
N GLU A 226 33.31 -5.39 -3.26
CA GLU A 226 34.53 -4.91 -2.62
C GLU A 226 35.79 -5.49 -3.29
N LYS A 227 35.72 -6.67 -3.88
CA LYS A 227 36.81 -7.31 -4.63
C LYS A 227 37.23 -6.50 -5.86
N ARG A 228 36.42 -5.56 -6.30
CA ARG A 228 36.73 -4.63 -7.40
C ARG A 228 37.79 -3.60 -6.98
N PHE A 229 37.85 -3.23 -5.69
CA PHE A 229 38.77 -2.25 -5.13
C PHE A 229 40.12 -2.93 -4.80
N LYS A 230 40.96 -3.13 -5.83
CA LYS A 230 42.17 -3.96 -5.73
C LYS A 230 43.46 -3.18 -5.44
N TYR A 231 43.42 -1.87 -5.61
CA TYR A 231 44.61 -1.03 -5.54
C TYR A 231 44.62 -0.16 -4.28
N GLN A 232 45.81 0.14 -3.82
CA GLN A 232 46.04 1.04 -2.69
C GLN A 232 47.09 2.06 -3.09
N ASP A 233 47.05 3.24 -2.53
CA ASP A 233 48.03 4.31 -2.66
C ASP A 233 48.26 5.04 -1.33
N GLU A 234 48.98 6.15 -1.36
CA GLU A 234 49.31 7.00 -0.19
C GLU A 234 48.07 7.57 0.54
N TYR A 235 46.91 7.57 -0.11
CA TYR A 235 45.64 8.06 0.45
C TYR A 235 44.75 6.92 1.03
N TYR A 236 45.30 5.71 1.15
CA TYR A 236 44.54 4.53 1.59
C TYR A 236 43.81 4.75 2.94
N GLU A 237 44.49 5.34 3.94
CA GLU A 237 43.92 5.58 5.27
C GLU A 237 42.68 6.50 5.23
N SER A 238 42.69 7.49 4.32
CA SER A 238 41.64 8.50 4.24
C SER A 238 40.56 8.18 3.19
N ARG A 239 40.93 7.47 2.10
CA ARG A 239 40.06 7.24 0.94
C ARG A 239 39.70 5.78 0.73
N GLY A 240 40.34 4.85 1.43
CA GLY A 240 40.22 3.42 1.24
C GLY A 240 40.88 2.91 -0.05
N PRO A 241 40.72 1.63 -0.37
CA PRO A 241 41.21 1.04 -1.62
C PRO A 241 40.44 1.59 -2.83
N PHE A 242 41.01 1.42 -4.05
CA PHE A 242 40.40 1.92 -5.27
C PHE A 242 40.49 0.95 -6.44
N TYR A 243 39.76 1.26 -7.50
CA TYR A 243 39.95 0.67 -8.84
C TYR A 243 40.10 1.78 -9.88
N PHE A 244 40.73 1.41 -11.02
CA PHE A 244 40.85 2.33 -12.15
C PHE A 244 39.66 2.24 -13.09
N ASP A 245 39.13 3.39 -13.48
CA ASP A 245 38.21 3.52 -14.60
C ASP A 245 38.79 4.45 -15.68
N THR A 246 38.38 4.29 -16.95
CA THR A 246 38.85 5.11 -18.06
C THR A 246 38.24 6.51 -17.97
N LEU A 247 39.06 7.54 -18.21
CA LEU A 247 38.57 8.93 -18.21
C LEU A 247 37.75 9.26 -19.46
N ASP A 248 38.03 8.61 -20.57
CA ASP A 248 37.34 8.78 -21.85
C ASP A 248 36.18 7.77 -22.03
N ARG A 249 35.19 8.16 -22.82
CA ARG A 249 34.06 7.31 -23.18
C ARG A 249 33.47 7.70 -24.52
N GLY A 250 33.21 6.69 -25.38
CA GLY A 250 32.38 6.81 -26.57
C GLY A 250 30.89 6.58 -26.27
N GLY A 251 30.00 7.04 -27.14
CA GLY A 251 28.56 6.83 -27.02
C GLY A 251 27.83 7.68 -25.95
N LEU A 252 28.53 8.62 -25.31
CA LEU A 252 27.91 9.69 -24.53
C LEU A 252 27.38 10.79 -25.46
N ARG A 253 26.47 11.63 -24.96
CA ARG A 253 26.10 12.85 -25.66
C ARG A 253 27.37 13.68 -25.85
N TYR A 254 27.80 13.84 -27.12
CA TYR A 254 29.02 14.56 -27.47
C TYR A 254 28.93 16.03 -27.06
N SER A 255 30.03 16.56 -26.53
CA SER A 255 30.20 17.99 -26.20
C SER A 255 31.63 18.42 -26.55
N ASP A 256 31.79 19.50 -27.30
CA ASP A 256 33.09 20.08 -27.65
C ASP A 256 33.88 20.49 -26.40
N SER A 257 33.20 20.94 -25.34
CA SER A 257 33.81 21.32 -24.06
C SER A 257 34.46 20.15 -23.32
N LEU A 258 34.11 18.90 -23.66
CA LEU A 258 34.70 17.68 -23.09
C LEU A 258 35.67 16.99 -24.04
N ASN A 259 35.98 17.60 -25.20
CA ASN A 259 36.97 17.11 -26.17
C ASN A 259 38.17 18.06 -26.25
N TYR A 260 38.99 18.07 -25.22
CA TYR A 260 40.14 18.95 -25.05
C TYR A 260 41.43 18.14 -24.80
N PRO A 261 42.64 18.74 -25.05
CA PRO A 261 43.89 18.04 -24.81
C PRO A 261 44.27 17.99 -23.36
N ILE A 262 44.82 16.88 -22.92
CA ILE A 262 45.51 16.70 -21.64
C ILE A 262 47.01 16.55 -21.92
N LEU A 263 47.84 17.32 -21.21
CA LEU A 263 49.28 17.28 -21.39
C LEU A 263 49.90 16.03 -20.74
N LEU A 264 50.62 15.25 -21.51
CA LEU A 264 51.33 14.07 -21.04
C LEU A 264 52.71 14.40 -20.44
N PRO A 265 53.31 13.51 -19.62
CA PRO A 265 54.63 13.70 -19.07
C PRO A 265 55.76 13.88 -20.09
N ASN A 266 55.55 13.39 -21.32
CA ASN A 266 56.50 13.53 -22.47
C ASN A 266 56.32 14.85 -23.26
N GLY A 267 55.47 15.77 -22.80
CA GLY A 267 55.16 17.05 -23.44
C GLY A 267 54.15 16.95 -24.61
N LYS A 268 53.69 15.77 -25.00
CA LYS A 268 52.64 15.61 -26.01
C LYS A 268 51.25 15.87 -25.43
N GLN A 269 50.30 16.20 -26.32
CA GLN A 269 48.87 16.34 -26.02
C GLN A 269 48.12 15.04 -26.31
N LEU A 270 47.23 14.68 -25.43
CA LEU A 270 46.34 13.54 -25.60
C LEU A 270 44.87 13.99 -25.56
N TYR A 271 44.11 13.63 -26.58
CA TYR A 271 42.66 13.80 -26.67
C TYR A 271 41.94 12.50 -26.31
N PRO A 272 40.60 12.53 -26.11
CA PRO A 272 39.82 11.30 -25.87
C PRO A 272 40.11 10.22 -26.93
N HIS A 273 39.95 8.93 -26.55
CA HIS A 273 40.24 7.78 -27.39
C HIS A 273 41.73 7.65 -27.81
N GLY A 274 42.64 8.24 -27.03
CA GLY A 274 44.09 8.08 -27.26
C GLY A 274 44.64 8.88 -28.45
N ARG A 275 43.93 9.86 -28.97
CA ARG A 275 44.33 10.66 -30.15
C ARG A 275 45.33 11.74 -29.76
N GLU A 276 46.22 12.08 -30.72
CA GLU A 276 47.18 13.19 -30.55
C GLU A 276 46.65 14.53 -31.10
N THR A 277 45.54 14.51 -31.86
CA THR A 277 44.90 15.69 -32.44
C THR A 277 43.41 15.73 -32.18
N PHE A 278 42.81 16.89 -32.28
CA PHE A 278 41.35 17.05 -32.14
C PHE A 278 40.63 16.34 -33.31
N VAL A 279 39.71 15.47 -32.98
CA VAL A 279 38.78 14.83 -33.92
C VAL A 279 37.43 14.64 -33.23
N ASN A 280 36.34 14.97 -33.92
CA ASN A 280 34.99 14.68 -33.44
C ASN A 280 34.57 13.29 -33.98
N ASP A 281 34.84 12.25 -33.20
CA ASP A 281 34.46 10.85 -33.48
C ASP A 281 33.46 10.29 -32.43
N GLY A 282 32.83 11.19 -31.66
CA GLY A 282 31.87 10.83 -30.61
C GLY A 282 32.48 10.45 -29.26
N TRP A 283 33.83 10.51 -29.14
CA TRP A 283 34.51 10.27 -27.86
C TRP A 283 34.79 11.57 -27.11
N THR A 284 34.54 11.57 -25.82
CA THR A 284 34.77 12.70 -24.92
C THR A 284 35.39 12.25 -23.61
N TRP A 285 36.00 13.20 -22.87
CA TRP A 285 36.32 12.95 -21.47
C TRP A 285 35.04 12.92 -20.63
N LYS A 286 35.03 12.13 -19.55
CA LYS A 286 33.92 12.10 -18.56
C LYS A 286 33.91 13.35 -17.68
N TRP A 287 35.05 14.02 -17.52
CA TRP A 287 35.26 15.17 -16.63
C TRP A 287 35.60 16.41 -17.44
N GLY A 288 35.17 17.59 -16.95
CA GLY A 288 35.56 18.88 -17.47
C GLY A 288 37.02 19.18 -17.14
N LYS A 289 37.61 20.14 -17.88
CA LYS A 289 39.05 20.50 -17.76
C LYS A 289 39.48 20.84 -16.35
N GLU A 290 38.72 21.68 -15.65
CA GLU A 290 39.00 22.11 -14.25
C GLU A 290 39.01 20.91 -13.31
N LYS A 291 38.06 19.97 -13.48
CA LYS A 291 37.98 18.76 -12.67
C LYS A 291 39.15 17.80 -12.95
N VAL A 292 39.63 17.74 -14.20
CA VAL A 292 40.85 16.96 -14.54
C VAL A 292 42.11 17.56 -13.90
N GLU A 293 42.25 18.87 -13.98
CA GLU A 293 43.37 19.57 -13.31
C GLU A 293 43.36 19.37 -11.80
N TRP A 294 42.19 19.46 -11.19
CA TRP A 294 41.99 19.14 -9.78
C TRP A 294 42.35 17.68 -9.48
N GLY A 295 41.86 16.74 -10.31
CA GLY A 295 42.10 15.32 -10.14
C GLY A 295 43.56 14.90 -10.27
N LEU A 296 44.33 15.54 -11.17
CA LEU A 296 45.77 15.37 -11.29
C LEU A 296 46.49 15.88 -10.04
N LYS A 297 46.10 17.06 -9.56
CA LYS A 297 46.72 17.67 -8.36
C LYS A 297 46.45 16.87 -7.09
N HIS A 298 45.30 16.26 -6.95
CA HIS A 298 44.87 15.52 -5.76
C HIS A 298 45.00 14.00 -5.86
N GLY A 299 45.70 13.50 -6.90
CA GLY A 299 45.99 12.08 -7.06
C GLY A 299 44.80 11.19 -7.46
N PHE A 300 43.69 11.79 -7.95
CA PHE A 300 42.54 11.03 -8.47
C PHE A 300 42.72 10.58 -9.93
N ILE A 301 43.59 11.22 -10.69
CA ILE A 301 43.89 10.87 -12.08
C ILE A 301 45.30 10.33 -12.16
N ASP A 302 45.46 9.27 -12.94
CA ASP A 302 46.73 8.62 -13.24
C ASP A 302 46.91 8.50 -14.76
N ILE A 303 48.12 8.90 -15.20
CA ILE A 303 48.55 8.81 -16.60
C ILE A 303 49.43 7.55 -16.75
N GLN A 304 48.87 6.47 -17.28
CA GLN A 304 49.51 5.17 -17.37
C GLN A 304 50.05 4.91 -18.74
N LYS A 305 51.21 4.22 -18.84
CA LYS A 305 51.70 3.69 -20.12
C LYS A 305 50.73 2.66 -20.68
N SER A 306 50.45 2.72 -21.97
CA SER A 306 49.54 1.82 -22.67
C SER A 306 50.05 1.48 -24.07
N SER A 307 50.29 0.22 -24.32
CA SER A 307 50.67 -0.25 -25.65
C SER A 307 49.49 -0.31 -26.63
N LYS A 308 48.26 -0.13 -26.14
CA LYS A 308 47.02 -0.16 -26.95
C LYS A 308 46.72 1.18 -27.63
N ASN A 309 47.26 2.28 -27.09
CA ASN A 309 47.02 3.62 -27.62
C ASN A 309 48.21 4.08 -28.47
N PRO A 310 47.98 4.72 -29.64
CA PRO A 310 49.04 5.25 -30.49
C PRO A 310 50.00 6.21 -29.77
N SER A 311 49.46 6.99 -28.81
CA SER A 311 50.22 7.92 -27.95
C SER A 311 51.14 7.24 -26.93
N GLY A 312 51.02 5.92 -26.72
CA GLY A 312 51.70 5.16 -25.69
C GLY A 312 51.18 5.37 -24.26
N TYR A 313 50.06 6.11 -24.08
CA TYR A 313 49.46 6.41 -22.80
C TYR A 313 47.97 6.26 -22.77
N SER A 314 47.41 6.01 -21.57
CA SER A 314 46.01 6.08 -21.25
C SER A 314 45.79 6.88 -19.97
N ILE A 315 44.69 7.65 -19.92
CA ILE A 315 44.33 8.40 -18.74
C ILE A 315 43.21 7.67 -18.03
N ARG A 316 43.44 7.41 -16.74
CA ARG A 316 42.48 6.73 -15.88
C ARG A 316 42.24 7.54 -14.64
N TYR A 317 41.05 7.42 -14.04
CA TYR A 317 40.79 7.98 -12.74
C TYR A 317 40.58 6.88 -11.71
N LYS A 318 40.94 7.18 -10.47
CA LYS A 318 40.82 6.28 -9.33
C LYS A 318 39.44 6.47 -8.72
N VAL A 319 38.68 5.39 -8.62
CA VAL A 319 37.40 5.33 -7.91
C VAL A 319 37.68 4.72 -6.55
N TYR A 320 37.77 5.56 -5.51
CA TYR A 320 38.04 5.12 -4.15
C TYR A 320 36.80 4.56 -3.46
N MET A 321 36.97 3.70 -2.47
CA MET A 321 35.88 3.07 -1.73
C MET A 321 35.12 4.06 -0.84
N ASN A 322 35.84 4.92 -0.13
CA ASN A 322 35.30 5.75 0.96
C ASN A 322 35.03 7.21 0.56
N VAL A 323 35.41 7.61 -0.65
CA VAL A 323 35.20 9.00 -1.13
C VAL A 323 34.65 9.00 -2.55
N ASP A 324 33.92 10.06 -2.89
CA ASP A 324 33.49 10.33 -4.27
C ASP A 324 34.63 10.91 -5.13
N ASN A 325 34.30 11.28 -6.38
CA ASN A 325 35.26 11.86 -7.32
C ASN A 325 35.53 13.37 -7.07
N GLU A 326 35.09 13.89 -5.94
CA GLU A 326 35.32 15.27 -5.46
C GLU A 326 36.03 15.28 -4.10
N GLY A 327 36.27 14.07 -3.56
CA GLY A 327 36.97 13.88 -2.29
C GLY A 327 36.06 13.91 -1.06
N ASN A 328 34.73 13.96 -1.23
CA ASN A 328 33.81 13.91 -0.13
C ASN A 328 33.62 12.46 0.35
N THR A 329 33.57 12.29 1.67
CA THR A 329 33.31 10.97 2.27
C THR A 329 31.94 10.45 1.87
N ILE A 330 31.88 9.20 1.40
CA ILE A 330 30.64 8.54 1.00
C ILE A 330 30.59 7.10 1.51
N ASN A 331 29.38 6.64 1.80
CA ASN A 331 29.07 5.23 1.89
C ASN A 331 28.59 4.75 0.52
N ARG A 332 29.31 3.81 -0.08
CA ARG A 332 28.92 3.29 -1.39
C ARG A 332 27.73 2.38 -1.26
N THR A 333 26.69 2.74 -1.97
CA THR A 333 25.43 2.00 -2.05
C THR A 333 24.99 1.88 -3.50
N ALA A 334 24.20 0.88 -3.82
CA ALA A 334 23.59 0.71 -5.14
C ALA A 334 22.08 0.49 -5.02
N PRO A 335 21.29 0.74 -6.06
CA PRO A 335 19.90 0.31 -6.09
C PRO A 335 19.78 -1.21 -5.93
N HIS A 336 18.71 -1.67 -5.26
CA HIS A 336 18.41 -3.08 -5.16
C HIS A 336 18.20 -3.72 -6.54
N LYS A 337 18.60 -4.98 -6.67
CA LYS A 337 18.45 -5.73 -7.93
C LYS A 337 17.05 -6.33 -8.03
N ASN A 338 16.52 -6.38 -9.24
CA ASN A 338 15.21 -6.99 -9.52
C ASN A 338 15.29 -8.52 -9.77
N LEU A 339 16.34 -9.19 -9.27
CA LEU A 339 16.49 -10.63 -9.34
C LEU A 339 16.79 -11.19 -7.95
N ILE A 340 15.90 -12.07 -7.46
CA ILE A 340 16.06 -12.81 -6.20
C ILE A 340 16.22 -14.28 -6.57
N ASN A 341 17.39 -14.85 -6.32
CA ASN A 341 17.74 -16.22 -6.71
C ASN A 341 18.31 -17.09 -5.58
N ASP A 342 18.39 -16.56 -4.38
CA ASP A 342 18.99 -17.12 -3.17
C ASP A 342 17.96 -17.51 -2.09
N ILE A 343 16.67 -17.24 -2.32
CA ILE A 343 15.56 -17.61 -1.44
C ILE A 343 14.65 -18.59 -2.18
N LEU A 344 14.39 -19.75 -1.61
CA LEU A 344 13.60 -20.79 -2.25
C LEU A 344 12.23 -20.98 -1.57
N ASN A 345 11.27 -21.53 -2.30
CA ASN A 345 9.93 -21.80 -1.76
C ASN A 345 9.96 -22.88 -0.65
N ALA A 346 10.93 -23.80 -0.67
CA ALA A 346 11.11 -24.81 0.35
C ALA A 346 11.37 -24.21 1.76
N ASP A 347 11.94 -23.03 1.84
CA ASP A 347 12.24 -22.33 3.10
C ASP A 347 10.95 -21.98 3.86
N ALA A 348 9.87 -21.69 3.13
CA ALA A 348 8.56 -21.39 3.72
C ALA A 348 7.96 -22.58 4.49
N ALA A 349 8.02 -23.77 3.90
CA ALA A 349 7.52 -24.99 4.54
C ALA A 349 8.31 -25.35 5.81
N ALA A 350 9.63 -25.10 5.80
CA ALA A 350 10.48 -25.31 6.96
C ALA A 350 10.08 -24.38 8.13
N VAL A 351 9.79 -23.10 7.86
CA VAL A 351 9.33 -22.14 8.87
C VAL A 351 7.99 -22.56 9.46
N ILE A 352 7.01 -22.94 8.64
CA ILE A 352 5.69 -23.41 9.10
C ILE A 352 5.86 -24.65 9.98
N LYS A 353 6.62 -25.64 9.53
CA LYS A 353 6.88 -26.86 10.30
C LYS A 353 7.58 -26.58 11.64
N ASN A 354 8.51 -25.65 11.67
CA ASN A 354 9.19 -25.25 12.92
C ASN A 354 8.22 -24.64 13.94
N ILE A 355 7.27 -23.83 13.50
CA ILE A 355 6.31 -23.15 14.38
C ILE A 355 5.20 -24.10 14.84
N PHE A 356 4.65 -24.92 13.93
CA PHE A 356 3.47 -25.73 14.21
C PHE A 356 3.78 -27.20 14.54
N GLY A 357 4.97 -27.69 14.21
CA GLY A 357 5.33 -29.10 14.28
C GLY A 357 4.94 -29.90 13.04
N ASP A 358 4.03 -29.35 12.21
CA ASP A 358 3.53 -29.94 10.97
C ASP A 358 3.33 -28.86 9.88
N ASN A 359 3.12 -29.29 8.64
CA ASN A 359 2.88 -28.39 7.52
C ASN A 359 1.38 -28.07 7.38
N VAL A 360 0.88 -27.22 8.27
CA VAL A 360 -0.55 -26.82 8.34
C VAL A 360 -1.00 -25.90 7.21
N PHE A 361 -0.07 -25.34 6.43
CA PHE A 361 -0.37 -24.45 5.32
C PHE A 361 0.63 -24.58 4.18
N LYS A 362 0.17 -25.01 3.01
CA LYS A 362 1.04 -25.43 1.88
C LYS A 362 1.62 -24.29 1.05
N TYR A 363 0.95 -23.13 1.03
CA TYR A 363 1.23 -22.03 0.09
C TYR A 363 1.83 -20.80 0.76
N SER A 364 2.48 -20.98 1.92
CA SER A 364 3.16 -19.87 2.60
C SER A 364 4.31 -19.31 1.74
N LYS A 365 4.46 -17.99 1.70
CA LYS A 365 5.64 -17.38 1.11
C LYS A 365 6.84 -17.48 2.08
N PRO A 366 8.08 -17.54 1.57
CA PRO A 366 9.28 -17.53 2.40
C PRO A 366 9.38 -16.26 3.25
N LEU A 367 9.72 -16.42 4.52
CA LEU A 367 9.88 -15.32 5.47
C LEU A 367 10.91 -14.29 4.97
N ASP A 368 12.07 -14.78 4.53
CA ASP A 368 13.17 -13.93 4.06
C ASP A 368 12.86 -13.18 2.76
N LEU A 369 11.94 -13.71 1.92
CA LEU A 369 11.46 -12.98 0.75
C LEU A 369 10.71 -11.73 1.18
N ILE A 370 9.76 -11.88 2.09
CA ILE A 370 8.94 -10.76 2.56
C ILE A 370 9.80 -9.76 3.36
N ARG A 371 10.71 -10.25 4.23
CA ARG A 371 11.69 -9.38 4.93
C ARG A 371 12.48 -8.52 3.95
N ARG A 372 13.01 -9.13 2.88
CA ARG A 372 13.79 -8.44 1.85
C ARG A 372 12.96 -7.39 1.12
N LEU A 373 11.71 -7.69 0.75
CA LEU A 373 10.83 -6.72 0.09
C LEU A 373 10.53 -5.52 0.98
N ILE A 374 10.22 -5.76 2.27
CA ILE A 374 9.97 -4.69 3.24
C ILE A 374 11.24 -3.84 3.44
N SER A 375 12.42 -4.46 3.52
CA SER A 375 13.70 -3.75 3.70
C SER A 375 14.10 -2.88 2.52
N PHE A 376 13.52 -3.10 1.33
CA PHE A 376 13.72 -2.21 0.18
C PHE A 376 13.13 -0.83 0.41
N VAL A 377 12.14 -0.70 1.29
CA VAL A 377 11.48 0.58 1.55
C VAL A 377 12.23 1.34 2.65
N ASN A 378 12.56 2.60 2.35
CA ASN A 378 13.35 3.46 3.24
C ASN A 378 12.50 4.09 4.36
N ASN A 379 11.85 3.25 5.17
CA ASN A 379 11.08 3.70 6.33
C ASN A 379 11.09 2.65 7.45
N PRO A 380 11.90 2.82 8.51
CA PRO A 380 11.94 1.88 9.64
C PRO A 380 10.69 1.96 10.53
N ASN A 381 9.81 2.93 10.32
CA ASN A 381 8.54 3.10 11.04
C ASN A 381 7.32 2.93 10.11
N ALA A 382 7.47 2.18 9.00
CA ALA A 382 6.45 2.01 7.99
C ALA A 382 5.18 1.34 8.53
N THR A 383 4.03 1.79 8.08
CA THR A 383 2.77 1.05 8.20
C THR A 383 2.61 0.13 6.98
N ILE A 384 2.54 -1.17 7.26
CA ILE A 384 2.49 -2.24 6.26
C ILE A 384 1.09 -2.82 6.22
N LEU A 385 0.55 -3.05 5.03
CA LEU A 385 -0.75 -3.69 4.82
C LEU A 385 -0.59 -4.93 3.93
N ASP A 386 -1.17 -6.05 4.38
CA ASP A 386 -1.32 -7.26 3.58
C ASP A 386 -2.78 -7.72 3.67
N PHE A 387 -3.55 -7.53 2.60
CA PHE A 387 -4.95 -7.90 2.56
C PHE A 387 -5.22 -9.24 1.82
N PHE A 388 -4.17 -10.03 1.66
CA PHE A 388 -4.19 -11.46 1.30
C PHE A 388 -3.25 -12.24 2.23
N ALA A 389 -3.39 -12.02 3.55
CA ALA A 389 -2.39 -12.40 4.53
C ALA A 389 -2.13 -13.92 4.63
N GLY A 390 -3.08 -14.77 4.23
CA GLY A 390 -2.93 -16.21 4.24
C GLY A 390 -2.41 -16.74 5.58
N SER A 391 -1.18 -17.26 5.60
CA SER A 391 -0.56 -17.76 6.84
C SER A 391 0.05 -16.68 7.76
N GLY A 392 -0.06 -15.39 7.41
CA GLY A 392 0.47 -14.28 8.24
C GLY A 392 1.99 -14.10 8.17
N THR A 393 2.62 -14.45 7.06
CA THR A 393 4.08 -14.32 6.89
C THR A 393 4.53 -12.87 6.98
N THR A 394 3.72 -11.92 6.47
CA THR A 394 4.07 -10.50 6.42
C THR A 394 4.23 -9.90 7.81
N LEU A 395 3.38 -10.27 8.77
CA LEU A 395 3.52 -9.82 10.16
C LEU A 395 4.76 -10.42 10.81
N HIS A 396 5.00 -11.73 10.64
CA HIS A 396 6.21 -12.38 11.15
C HIS A 396 7.48 -11.70 10.57
N ALA A 397 7.50 -11.40 9.27
CA ALA A 397 8.61 -10.71 8.62
C ALA A 397 8.82 -9.28 9.17
N THR A 398 7.72 -8.57 9.44
CA THR A 398 7.75 -7.23 10.03
C THR A 398 8.35 -7.22 11.43
N MET A 399 7.90 -8.14 12.29
CA MET A 399 8.41 -8.28 13.66
C MET A 399 9.90 -8.67 13.67
N ALA A 400 10.29 -9.63 12.83
CA ALA A 400 11.69 -10.05 12.71
C ALA A 400 12.59 -8.92 12.20
N LEU A 401 12.12 -8.10 11.27
CA LEU A 401 12.88 -6.95 10.77
C LEU A 401 13.01 -5.84 11.82
N ASN A 402 11.95 -5.59 12.61
CA ASN A 402 12.01 -4.63 13.73
C ASN A 402 13.03 -5.06 14.80
N ASP A 403 13.10 -6.36 15.10
CA ASP A 403 14.07 -6.92 16.04
C ASP A 403 15.51 -6.77 15.51
N GLU A 404 15.70 -6.95 14.20
CA GLU A 404 17.01 -6.88 13.55
C GLU A 404 17.57 -5.44 13.47
N ASP A 405 16.75 -4.47 13.07
CA ASP A 405 17.19 -3.11 12.76
C ASP A 405 16.73 -2.04 13.77
N GLY A 406 15.99 -2.44 14.82
CA GLY A 406 15.41 -1.53 15.81
C GLY A 406 14.28 -0.66 15.29
N GLY A 407 13.71 -1.00 14.15
CA GLY A 407 12.55 -0.32 13.56
C GLY A 407 11.27 -0.51 14.38
N ARG A 408 10.26 0.32 14.09
CA ARG A 408 8.94 0.29 14.73
C ARG A 408 7.82 0.15 13.71
N ARG A 409 8.03 -0.70 12.70
CA ARG A 409 7.03 -0.93 11.66
C ARG A 409 5.78 -1.55 12.26
N GLN A 410 4.64 -1.07 11.84
CA GLN A 410 3.33 -1.64 12.16
C GLN A 410 2.82 -2.46 10.98
N CYS A 411 2.18 -3.60 11.25
CA CYS A 411 1.61 -4.45 10.20
C CYS A 411 0.11 -4.65 10.43
N ILE A 412 -0.66 -4.50 9.35
CA ILE A 412 -2.09 -4.77 9.28
C ILE A 412 -2.28 -5.96 8.35
N LEU A 413 -2.82 -7.04 8.87
CA LEU A 413 -3.16 -8.24 8.11
C LEU A 413 -4.67 -8.35 7.94
N VAL A 414 -5.10 -8.75 6.75
CA VAL A 414 -6.51 -9.11 6.49
C VAL A 414 -6.55 -10.48 5.85
N THR A 415 -7.39 -11.35 6.37
CA THR A 415 -7.70 -12.66 5.78
C THR A 415 -9.11 -13.10 6.19
N ASN A 416 -9.79 -13.82 5.31
CA ASN A 416 -11.04 -14.49 5.69
C ASN A 416 -10.75 -15.67 6.65
N ASN A 417 -11.79 -16.32 7.12
CA ASN A 417 -11.64 -17.48 8.02
C ASN A 417 -12.11 -18.79 7.37
N GLU A 418 -12.03 -18.88 6.04
CA GLU A 418 -12.28 -20.14 5.34
C GLU A 418 -11.35 -21.24 5.84
N ASN A 419 -11.90 -22.42 6.09
CA ASN A 419 -11.17 -23.52 6.70
C ASN A 419 -10.43 -23.13 8.00
N ARG A 420 -10.92 -22.13 8.72
CA ARG A 420 -10.35 -21.57 9.96
C ARG A 420 -8.93 -21.02 9.81
N ILE A 421 -8.55 -20.56 8.63
CA ILE A 421 -7.20 -20.07 8.35
C ILE A 421 -6.80 -18.89 9.23
N CYS A 422 -7.70 -17.93 9.46
CA CYS A 422 -7.42 -16.77 10.29
C CYS A 422 -7.14 -17.17 11.74
N GLU A 423 -8.03 -17.99 12.31
CA GLU A 423 -7.98 -18.38 13.72
C GLU A 423 -6.86 -19.40 14.01
N ASP A 424 -6.74 -20.47 13.20
CA ASP A 424 -5.89 -21.61 13.52
C ASP A 424 -4.49 -21.49 12.91
N VAL A 425 -4.31 -20.68 11.87
CA VAL A 425 -3.01 -20.52 11.21
C VAL A 425 -2.45 -19.10 11.42
N THR A 426 -3.13 -18.08 10.90
CA THR A 426 -2.60 -16.70 10.88
C THR A 426 -2.38 -16.16 12.30
N TYR A 427 -3.41 -16.26 13.14
CA TYR A 427 -3.34 -15.81 14.53
C TYR A 427 -2.36 -16.65 15.35
N VAL A 428 -2.45 -17.99 15.28
CA VAL A 428 -1.60 -18.90 16.08
C VAL A 428 -0.13 -18.73 15.71
N ARG A 429 0.19 -18.60 14.40
CA ARG A 429 1.57 -18.33 13.96
C ARG A 429 2.13 -17.09 14.64
N ASN A 430 1.42 -15.96 14.51
CA ASN A 430 1.93 -14.68 14.99
C ASN A 430 1.93 -14.62 16.53
N LYS A 431 0.95 -15.24 17.21
CA LYS A 431 0.96 -15.42 18.66
C LYS A 431 2.21 -16.15 19.12
N LYS A 432 2.51 -17.31 18.52
CA LYS A 432 3.73 -18.08 18.85
C LYS A 432 5.01 -17.29 18.60
N VAL A 433 5.07 -16.51 17.52
CA VAL A 433 6.23 -15.66 17.23
C VAL A 433 6.40 -14.57 18.29
N ILE A 434 5.31 -13.98 18.77
CA ILE A 434 5.36 -12.97 19.86
C ILE A 434 5.73 -13.60 21.20
N GLU A 435 5.07 -14.71 21.57
CA GLU A 435 5.23 -15.33 22.90
C GLU A 435 6.44 -16.27 23.01
N GLY A 436 6.97 -16.74 21.87
CA GLY A 436 7.96 -17.80 21.80
C GLY A 436 7.31 -19.18 21.67
N TYR A 437 8.08 -20.16 21.23
CA TYR A 437 7.59 -21.51 21.00
C TYR A 437 8.73 -22.53 21.07
N VAL A 438 8.36 -23.82 21.23
CA VAL A 438 9.27 -24.93 21.04
C VAL A 438 9.17 -25.39 19.59
N ASN A 439 10.30 -25.42 18.89
CA ASN A 439 10.35 -25.79 17.47
C ASN A 439 10.23 -27.33 17.28
N ALA A 440 10.13 -27.77 16.03
CA ALA A 440 10.01 -29.18 15.68
C ALA A 440 11.21 -30.06 16.12
N LYS A 441 12.33 -29.46 16.52
CA LYS A 441 13.52 -30.15 17.05
C LYS A 441 13.54 -30.19 18.57
N GLY A 442 12.55 -29.61 19.25
CA GLY A 442 12.50 -29.52 20.72
C GLY A 442 13.32 -28.35 21.29
N GLU A 443 13.79 -27.41 20.46
CA GLU A 443 14.54 -26.24 20.89
C GLU A 443 13.58 -25.07 21.18
N THR A 444 13.85 -24.34 22.27
CA THR A 444 13.08 -23.13 22.60
C THR A 444 13.49 -21.97 21.68
N VAL A 445 12.51 -21.38 21.03
CA VAL A 445 12.66 -20.13 20.25
C VAL A 445 12.08 -18.99 21.08
N ASN A 446 12.91 -18.00 21.41
CA ASN A 446 12.48 -16.84 22.17
C ASN A 446 11.44 -16.04 21.40
N GLY A 447 10.48 -15.47 22.12
CA GLY A 447 9.45 -14.61 21.53
C GLY A 447 9.95 -13.22 21.21
N LEU A 448 9.33 -12.61 20.21
CA LEU A 448 9.51 -11.20 19.87
C LEU A 448 8.52 -10.36 20.70
N THR A 449 8.74 -10.33 22.02
CA THR A 449 7.77 -9.84 23.02
C THR A 449 7.53 -8.32 22.99
N ALA A 450 8.40 -7.54 22.32
CA ALA A 450 8.23 -6.10 22.13
C ALA A 450 7.24 -5.78 20.98
N ASN A 451 6.21 -6.60 20.80
CA ASN A 451 5.17 -6.43 19.79
C ASN A 451 3.80 -6.73 20.39
N SER A 452 2.79 -5.91 20.06
CA SER A 452 1.39 -6.14 20.40
C SER A 452 0.61 -6.56 19.17
N LEU A 453 -0.41 -7.42 19.35
CA LEU A 453 -1.30 -7.86 18.29
C LEU A 453 -2.76 -7.64 18.72
N ARG A 454 -3.50 -6.85 17.93
CA ARG A 454 -4.94 -6.64 18.07
C ARG A 454 -5.70 -7.46 17.05
N TYR A 455 -6.77 -8.11 17.49
CA TYR A 455 -7.61 -8.96 16.64
C TYR A 455 -8.97 -8.31 16.42
N TYR A 456 -9.36 -8.12 15.18
CA TYR A 456 -10.63 -7.53 14.78
C TYR A 456 -11.43 -8.49 13.90
N ARG A 457 -12.77 -8.33 13.91
CA ARG A 457 -13.68 -8.93 12.94
C ARG A 457 -14.40 -7.85 12.18
N THR A 458 -14.63 -8.08 10.89
CA THR A 458 -15.57 -7.25 10.12
C THR A 458 -16.98 -7.42 10.68
N ASN A 459 -17.67 -6.31 10.84
CA ASN A 459 -19.07 -6.22 11.25
C ASN A 459 -19.76 -5.19 10.35
N PHE A 460 -21.07 -5.07 10.41
CA PHE A 460 -21.83 -4.25 9.48
C PHE A 460 -22.83 -3.36 10.19
N VAL A 461 -23.02 -2.15 9.65
CA VAL A 461 -24.07 -1.19 10.05
C VAL A 461 -24.84 -0.81 8.80
N GLY A 462 -26.16 -0.65 8.94
CA GLY A 462 -27.01 -0.24 7.82
C GLY A 462 -26.54 1.07 7.20
N ARG A 463 -26.49 1.14 5.88
CA ARG A 463 -25.97 2.30 5.13
C ARG A 463 -26.95 3.47 5.10
N ASP A 464 -28.26 3.22 5.25
CA ASP A 464 -29.25 4.28 5.30
C ASP A 464 -29.00 5.20 6.50
N LYS A 465 -29.02 6.52 6.28
CA LYS A 465 -28.76 7.53 7.30
C LYS A 465 -29.92 7.72 8.28
N THR A 466 -30.58 6.62 8.69
CA THR A 466 -31.61 6.63 9.72
C THR A 466 -31.00 6.97 11.10
N ALA A 467 -31.83 7.49 12.01
CA ALA A 467 -31.38 7.77 13.38
C ALA A 467 -30.82 6.53 14.09
N GLN A 468 -31.39 5.36 13.81
CA GLN A 468 -30.90 4.08 14.35
C GLN A 468 -29.53 3.70 13.80
N ASN A 469 -29.32 3.77 12.48
CA ASN A 469 -28.05 3.42 11.85
C ASN A 469 -26.96 4.43 12.21
N ARG A 470 -27.27 5.73 12.28
CA ARG A 470 -26.32 6.76 12.74
C ARG A 470 -25.83 6.47 14.17
N ARG A 471 -26.74 6.11 15.10
CA ARG A 471 -26.37 5.72 16.46
C ARG A 471 -25.55 4.42 16.49
N ALA A 472 -25.94 3.41 15.71
CA ALA A 472 -25.20 2.15 15.61
C ALA A 472 -23.78 2.39 15.08
N LEU A 473 -23.62 3.22 14.05
CA LEU A 473 -22.31 3.56 13.49
C LEU A 473 -21.44 4.35 14.48
N ALA A 474 -22.05 5.30 15.21
CA ALA A 474 -21.35 6.04 16.25
C ALA A 474 -20.87 5.11 17.39
N ALA A 475 -21.71 4.18 17.82
CA ALA A 475 -21.31 3.19 18.82
C ALA A 475 -20.19 2.27 18.34
N ALA A 476 -20.23 1.84 17.05
CA ALA A 476 -19.21 1.02 16.44
C ALA A 476 -17.92 1.80 16.12
N SER A 477 -17.96 3.13 16.10
CA SER A 477 -16.80 3.96 15.75
C SER A 477 -15.66 3.88 16.77
N ALA A 478 -15.92 3.50 18.01
CA ALA A 478 -14.90 3.45 19.06
C ALA A 478 -13.67 2.61 18.65
N ASP A 479 -13.90 1.42 18.12
CA ASP A 479 -12.82 0.53 17.70
C ASP A 479 -12.06 1.09 16.45
N LEU A 480 -12.79 1.72 15.52
CA LEU A 480 -12.19 2.43 14.39
C LEU A 480 -11.36 3.64 14.84
N LEU A 481 -11.81 4.37 15.85
CA LEU A 481 -11.07 5.51 16.42
C LEU A 481 -9.81 5.04 17.13
N CYS A 482 -9.88 3.93 17.89
CA CYS A 482 -8.70 3.32 18.50
C CYS A 482 -7.63 2.96 17.46
N ILE A 483 -8.04 2.38 16.34
CA ILE A 483 -7.14 2.07 15.21
C ILE A 483 -6.58 3.35 14.59
N ARG A 484 -7.44 4.34 14.31
CA ARG A 484 -7.07 5.59 13.62
C ARG A 484 -6.04 6.41 14.41
N GLU A 485 -6.21 6.45 15.73
CA GLU A 485 -5.40 7.28 16.63
C GLU A 485 -4.25 6.50 17.28
N GLY A 486 -4.27 5.18 17.20
CA GLY A 486 -3.26 4.30 17.80
C GLY A 486 -3.37 4.22 19.33
N THR A 487 -4.59 4.41 19.90
CA THR A 487 -4.90 4.46 21.33
C THR A 487 -5.86 3.34 21.68
N TYR A 488 -5.47 2.44 22.57
CA TYR A 488 -6.24 1.21 22.82
C TYR A 488 -6.63 0.98 24.29
N SER A 489 -6.09 1.76 25.22
CA SER A 489 -6.41 1.60 26.64
C SER A 489 -7.68 2.37 26.99
N GLU A 490 -8.79 1.64 27.14
CA GLU A 490 -10.07 2.23 27.56
C GLU A 490 -10.10 2.43 29.07
N LEU A 491 -10.36 3.66 29.51
CA LEU A 491 -10.50 4.02 30.90
C LEU A 491 -11.97 4.26 31.24
N THR A 492 -12.40 3.78 32.40
CA THR A 492 -13.78 3.91 32.88
C THR A 492 -14.04 5.20 33.66
N VAL A 493 -12.97 5.99 33.87
CA VAL A 493 -13.01 7.27 34.61
C VAL A 493 -12.39 8.35 33.74
N PHE A 494 -13.00 9.53 33.70
CA PHE A 494 -12.49 10.72 33.04
C PHE A 494 -12.50 11.86 34.05
N GLY A 495 -11.33 12.34 34.48
CA GLY A 495 -11.21 13.24 35.62
C GLY A 495 -11.84 12.63 36.89
N THR A 496 -12.88 13.27 37.41
CA THR A 496 -13.64 12.78 38.56
C THR A 496 -14.87 11.94 38.15
N LEU A 497 -15.24 11.92 36.88
CA LEU A 497 -16.45 11.30 36.36
C LEU A 497 -16.26 9.82 36.03
N LYS A 498 -17.16 8.96 36.55
CA LYS A 498 -17.27 7.58 36.12
C LYS A 498 -18.09 7.49 34.84
N LEU A 499 -17.48 7.06 33.78
CA LEU A 499 -18.10 6.96 32.44
C LEU A 499 -19.00 5.72 32.32
N LYS A 500 -20.13 5.90 31.60
CA LYS A 500 -20.96 4.80 31.10
C LYS A 500 -20.68 4.69 29.60
N PRO A 501 -20.32 3.49 29.06
CA PRO A 501 -19.96 3.32 27.65
C PRO A 501 -21.05 3.75 26.66
N SER A 502 -22.32 3.77 27.06
CA SER A 502 -23.43 4.27 26.25
C SER A 502 -23.54 5.80 26.22
N VAL A 503 -22.80 6.52 27.09
CA VAL A 503 -22.81 7.98 27.21
C VAL A 503 -21.53 8.58 26.67
N ALA A 504 -20.39 8.11 27.17
CA ALA A 504 -19.07 8.51 26.68
C ALA A 504 -18.05 7.40 26.95
N ARG A 505 -17.00 7.37 26.10
CA ARG A 505 -15.86 6.45 26.21
C ARG A 505 -14.57 7.26 26.14
N TYR A 506 -13.61 6.91 26.97
CA TYR A 506 -12.32 7.58 27.02
C TYR A 506 -11.19 6.58 26.82
N PHE A 507 -10.26 6.96 25.94
CA PHE A 507 -9.10 6.12 25.61
C PHE A 507 -7.83 6.95 25.77
N GLU A 508 -6.80 6.33 26.35
CA GLU A 508 -5.50 6.94 26.57
C GLU A 508 -4.39 6.01 26.07
N GLY A 509 -3.31 6.60 25.57
CA GLY A 509 -2.12 5.87 25.13
C GLY A 509 -1.24 6.69 24.20
N ASN A 510 0.06 6.45 24.26
CA ASN A 510 1.06 7.12 23.43
C ASN A 510 1.00 8.66 23.47
N GLY A 511 0.71 9.25 24.65
CA GLY A 511 0.56 10.70 24.80
C GLY A 511 -0.67 11.29 24.11
N LYS A 512 -1.68 10.47 23.82
CA LYS A 512 -2.94 10.90 23.20
C LYS A 512 -4.13 10.60 24.10
N HIS A 513 -5.09 11.51 24.08
CA HIS A 513 -6.32 11.45 24.83
C HIS A 513 -7.51 11.53 23.87
N ILE A 514 -8.32 10.47 23.81
CA ILE A 514 -9.48 10.39 22.91
C ILE A 514 -10.75 10.24 23.73
N LEU A 515 -11.66 11.17 23.54
CA LEU A 515 -12.97 11.16 24.17
C LEU A 515 -14.04 11.01 23.08
N LEU A 516 -14.80 9.92 23.13
CA LEU A 516 -15.96 9.68 22.27
C LEU A 516 -17.23 9.95 23.08
N ILE A 517 -17.99 10.97 22.71
CA ILE A 517 -19.24 11.38 23.36
C ILE A 517 -20.41 10.86 22.51
N LEU A 518 -21.20 9.96 23.05
CA LEU A 518 -22.37 9.34 22.39
C LEU A 518 -23.71 9.98 22.81
N ASN A 519 -23.70 10.77 23.88
CA ASN A 519 -24.88 11.50 24.37
C ASN A 519 -24.49 12.96 24.62
N GLU A 520 -25.11 13.87 23.87
CA GLU A 520 -24.86 15.32 23.93
C GLU A 520 -25.10 15.92 25.31
N ASN A 521 -26.03 15.37 26.10
CA ASN A 521 -26.30 15.86 27.47
C ASN A 521 -25.11 15.70 28.44
N ALA A 522 -24.07 14.95 28.03
CA ALA A 522 -22.86 14.81 28.83
C ALA A 522 -21.81 15.90 28.54
N ILE A 523 -21.97 16.68 27.48
CA ILE A 523 -20.95 17.63 26.99
C ILE A 523 -20.57 18.61 28.10
N GLU A 524 -21.55 19.28 28.73
CA GLU A 524 -21.29 20.28 29.77
C GLU A 524 -20.47 19.74 30.95
N TYR A 525 -20.73 18.50 31.37
CA TYR A 525 -19.98 17.85 32.45
C TYR A 525 -18.55 17.49 32.02
N LEU A 526 -18.39 17.01 30.81
CA LEU A 526 -17.08 16.61 30.27
C LEU A 526 -16.20 17.82 29.96
N VAL A 527 -16.76 18.92 29.49
CA VAL A 527 -16.07 20.21 29.29
C VAL A 527 -15.50 20.72 30.61
N LYS A 528 -16.29 20.71 31.69
CA LYS A 528 -15.83 21.10 33.05
C LYS A 528 -14.66 20.22 33.51
N GLU A 529 -14.71 18.91 33.29
CA GLU A 529 -13.57 18.04 33.65
C GLU A 529 -12.32 18.38 32.83
N ILE A 530 -12.46 18.65 31.52
CA ILE A 530 -11.32 19.07 30.67
C ILE A 530 -10.70 20.36 31.19
N GLU A 531 -11.53 21.32 31.64
CA GLU A 531 -11.07 22.59 32.20
C GLU A 531 -10.20 22.40 33.46
N TYR A 532 -10.58 21.46 34.34
CA TYR A 532 -9.89 21.21 35.62
C TYR A 532 -8.76 20.18 35.53
N MET A 533 -8.68 19.36 34.47
CA MET A 533 -7.63 18.36 34.31
C MET A 533 -6.27 19.03 34.08
N ASP A 534 -5.27 18.66 34.86
CA ASP A 534 -3.88 19.08 34.67
C ASP A 534 -3.23 18.16 33.63
N SER A 535 -3.54 18.38 32.34
CA SER A 535 -2.93 17.65 31.22
C SER A 535 -2.28 18.63 30.25
N PRO A 536 -1.02 18.44 29.89
CA PRO A 536 -0.35 19.25 28.87
C PRO A 536 -0.80 18.91 27.45
N ASP A 537 -1.42 17.73 27.25
CA ASP A 537 -1.81 17.23 25.94
C ASP A 537 -3.24 17.66 25.59
N LYS A 538 -3.48 17.84 24.28
CA LYS A 538 -4.81 18.15 23.77
C LYS A 538 -5.68 16.89 23.74
N PHE A 539 -6.96 17.07 24.09
CA PHE A 539 -7.96 16.04 23.94
C PHE A 539 -8.54 16.04 22.53
N LYS A 540 -8.56 14.90 21.88
CA LYS A 540 -9.28 14.71 20.64
C LYS A 540 -10.68 14.22 20.95
N VAL A 541 -11.68 15.07 20.72
CA VAL A 541 -13.05 14.83 21.14
C VAL A 541 -13.91 14.52 19.92
N TYR A 542 -14.47 13.32 19.90
CA TYR A 542 -15.42 12.87 18.89
C TYR A 542 -16.83 12.94 19.45
N VAL A 543 -17.67 13.78 18.84
CA VAL A 543 -19.04 13.96 19.32
C VAL A 543 -20.02 13.34 18.34
N PHE A 544 -20.94 12.52 18.87
CA PHE A 544 -22.07 12.04 18.09
C PHE A 544 -23.03 13.19 17.78
N SER A 545 -23.19 13.49 16.51
CA SER A 545 -24.10 14.52 16.02
C SER A 545 -25.12 13.92 15.07
N PRO A 546 -26.40 13.81 15.48
CA PRO A 546 -27.48 13.33 14.61
C PRO A 546 -27.74 14.25 13.41
N GLY A 547 -27.51 15.55 13.56
CA GLY A 547 -27.76 16.60 12.58
C GLY A 547 -26.50 17.27 12.03
N ASP A 548 -25.34 16.64 12.20
CA ASP A 548 -24.02 17.15 11.76
C ASP A 548 -23.63 18.51 12.40
N TYR A 549 -24.10 18.78 13.63
CA TYR A 549 -23.71 19.96 14.40
C TYR A 549 -22.26 19.86 14.86
N ALA A 550 -21.54 20.96 14.83
CA ALA A 550 -20.12 21.03 15.18
C ALA A 550 -19.86 21.08 16.69
N TYR A 551 -20.81 21.54 17.50
CA TYR A 551 -20.69 21.73 18.95
C TYR A 551 -19.57 22.69 19.38
N ASP A 552 -19.09 23.57 18.49
CA ASP A 552 -17.99 24.50 18.78
C ASP A 552 -18.30 25.44 19.93
N ASP A 553 -19.57 25.88 20.05
CA ASP A 553 -20.02 26.80 21.12
C ASP A 553 -19.98 26.15 22.50
N GLU A 554 -20.31 24.84 22.58
CA GLU A 554 -20.30 24.08 23.82
C GLU A 554 -18.88 23.80 24.34
N PHE A 555 -17.89 23.83 23.48
CA PHE A 555 -16.47 23.65 23.81
C PHE A 555 -15.66 24.96 23.82
N ALA A 556 -16.31 26.12 23.72
CA ALA A 556 -15.63 27.41 23.61
C ALA A 556 -14.67 27.69 24.78
N ASP A 557 -15.03 27.30 26.01
CA ASP A 557 -14.21 27.52 27.21
C ASP A 557 -12.92 26.69 27.24
N VAL A 558 -12.85 25.61 26.46
CA VAL A 558 -11.70 24.69 26.37
C VAL A 558 -11.16 24.53 24.96
N ALA A 559 -11.46 25.46 24.04
CA ALA A 559 -11.13 25.37 22.61
C ALA A 559 -9.62 25.22 22.33
N ASP A 560 -8.77 25.76 23.18
CA ASP A 560 -7.30 25.63 23.11
C ASP A 560 -6.80 24.23 23.52
N ARG A 561 -7.62 23.47 24.26
CA ARG A 561 -7.30 22.14 24.81
C ARG A 561 -7.95 20.99 24.05
N VAL A 562 -8.84 21.26 23.10
CA VAL A 562 -9.56 20.22 22.35
C VAL A 562 -9.34 20.31 20.85
N GLU A 563 -9.46 19.18 20.18
CA GLU A 563 -9.65 19.06 18.75
C GLU A 563 -10.98 18.36 18.51
N LEU A 564 -11.99 19.08 18.00
CA LEU A 564 -13.34 18.55 17.81
C LEU A 564 -13.47 17.82 16.47
N CYS A 565 -14.15 16.68 16.49
CA CYS A 565 -14.45 15.86 15.34
C CYS A 565 -15.89 15.33 15.41
N ALA A 566 -16.67 15.49 14.35
CA ALA A 566 -18.03 14.96 14.30
C ALA A 566 -18.05 13.48 13.87
N VAL A 567 -18.86 12.68 14.54
CA VAL A 567 -19.22 11.31 14.13
C VAL A 567 -20.75 11.18 14.10
N PRO A 568 -21.34 10.39 13.19
CA PRO A 568 -20.72 9.43 12.27
C PRO A 568 -20.41 9.97 10.87
N SER A 569 -20.62 11.25 10.60
CA SER A 569 -20.52 11.81 9.23
C SER A 569 -19.14 11.63 8.60
N SER A 570 -18.06 11.77 9.39
CA SER A 570 -16.71 11.54 8.90
C SER A 570 -16.48 10.09 8.43
N ILE A 571 -17.14 9.12 9.07
CA ILE A 571 -17.07 7.70 8.66
C ILE A 571 -17.87 7.47 7.38
N TYR A 572 -19.12 7.99 7.33
CA TYR A 572 -19.92 7.92 6.10
C TYR A 572 -19.15 8.51 4.91
N ASN A 573 -18.61 9.72 5.05
CA ASN A 573 -17.89 10.41 3.98
C ASN A 573 -16.63 9.66 3.51
N ALA A 574 -15.94 8.96 4.38
CA ALA A 574 -14.80 8.14 4.00
C ALA A 574 -15.22 6.89 3.22
N CYS A 575 -16.22 6.16 3.72
CA CYS A 575 -16.70 4.92 3.11
C CYS A 575 -17.45 5.15 1.79
N GLU A 576 -18.29 6.19 1.70
CA GLU A 576 -19.07 6.53 0.49
C GLU A 576 -18.19 6.73 -0.76
N LYS A 577 -16.96 7.18 -0.58
CA LYS A 577 -16.00 7.38 -1.68
C LYS A 577 -15.56 6.08 -2.38
N VAL A 578 -15.78 4.93 -1.75
CA VAL A 578 -15.30 3.62 -2.22
C VAL A 578 -16.39 2.56 -2.30
N LEU A 579 -17.53 2.79 -1.65
CA LEU A 579 -18.69 1.90 -1.71
C LEU A 579 -19.36 1.94 -3.10
N PRO A 580 -19.95 0.83 -3.57
CA PRO A 580 -20.68 0.82 -4.82
C PRO A 580 -21.90 1.76 -4.76
N ALA A 581 -22.30 2.31 -5.92
CA ALA A 581 -23.51 3.12 -6.04
C ALA A 581 -24.74 2.34 -5.59
N ARG A 582 -25.71 3.03 -4.98
CA ARG A 582 -26.99 2.42 -4.60
C ARG A 582 -27.84 2.17 -5.84
N THR A 583 -28.65 1.13 -5.83
CA THR A 583 -29.58 0.83 -6.95
C THR A 583 -30.65 1.89 -7.15
N HIS A 584 -30.87 2.79 -6.16
CA HIS A 584 -31.85 3.87 -6.23
C HIS A 584 -31.25 5.26 -6.53
N ASP A 585 -29.93 5.42 -6.50
CA ASP A 585 -29.30 6.71 -6.79
C ASP A 585 -29.40 7.12 -8.28
N GLY A 586 -29.84 6.21 -9.16
CA GLY A 586 -30.11 6.50 -10.58
C GLY A 586 -31.49 7.06 -10.90
N PHE A 587 -32.40 7.15 -9.91
CA PHE A 587 -33.74 7.67 -10.13
C PHE A 587 -33.99 9.08 -9.58
N PHE A 588 -33.08 9.64 -8.80
CA PHE A 588 -33.25 10.95 -8.14
C PHE A 588 -32.16 11.99 -8.46
N GLU A 589 -31.23 11.70 -9.41
CA GLU A 589 -30.25 12.71 -9.86
C GLU A 589 -30.74 13.59 -11.02
N GLU A 590 -32.02 13.49 -11.44
CA GLU A 590 -32.55 14.25 -12.58
C GLU A 590 -33.59 15.33 -12.24
N ASP A 591 -33.92 15.61 -11.00
CA ASP A 591 -34.94 16.62 -10.68
C ASP A 591 -34.53 17.62 -9.61
N ASP A 592 -33.46 18.38 -9.85
CA ASP A 592 -33.17 19.56 -9.03
C ASP A 592 -33.07 20.88 -9.82
N GLU A 593 -33.75 20.98 -10.94
CA GLU A 593 -34.06 22.27 -11.58
C GLU A 593 -35.25 22.21 -12.57
N THR A 594 -36.44 21.81 -12.09
CA THR A 594 -37.69 22.27 -12.71
C THR A 594 -38.76 22.42 -11.67
N SER A 595 -39.06 23.69 -11.40
CA SER A 595 -40.29 24.26 -10.89
C SER A 595 -41.33 23.29 -10.29
N ALA A 596 -41.49 23.37 -8.99
CA ALA A 596 -42.66 22.91 -8.27
C ALA A 596 -43.91 23.73 -8.64
N ASP A 597 -44.37 23.59 -9.90
CA ASP A 597 -45.65 24.10 -10.35
C ASP A 597 -46.18 23.13 -11.41
N GLY A 598 -47.07 22.20 -10.99
CA GLY A 598 -47.89 21.50 -11.96
C GLY A 598 -48.25 20.04 -11.75
N TRP A 599 -48.29 19.50 -10.53
CA TRP A 599 -48.80 18.13 -10.33
C TRP A 599 -49.76 17.99 -9.13
N PHE A 600 -50.63 18.99 -8.89
CA PHE A 600 -51.84 18.83 -8.13
C PHE A 600 -52.96 19.58 -8.82
N ASP A 601 -53.63 18.93 -9.75
CA ASP A 601 -55.00 19.30 -10.10
C ASP A 601 -55.92 18.79 -8.99
N GLU A 602 -56.41 19.75 -8.20
CA GLU A 602 -57.65 19.63 -7.42
C GLU A 602 -58.77 19.44 -8.47
N ASP A 603 -59.41 18.29 -8.43
CA ASP A 603 -60.88 18.15 -8.58
C ASP A 603 -61.23 16.66 -8.76
N GLN A 604 -61.81 16.09 -7.73
CA GLN A 604 -63.08 15.40 -7.73
C GLN A 604 -63.27 14.64 -6.43
N ALA A 605 -63.97 15.33 -5.53
CA ALA A 605 -64.76 14.71 -4.51
C ALA A 605 -66.06 14.21 -5.17
N GLU A 606 -66.39 12.91 -5.04
CA GLU A 606 -67.74 12.47 -4.81
C GLU A 606 -67.81 10.96 -4.44
N SER A 607 -68.25 10.76 -3.22
CA SER A 607 -69.26 9.82 -2.69
C SER A 607 -69.31 8.38 -3.24
N GLY A 608 -69.36 7.44 -2.32
CA GLY A 608 -69.88 6.10 -2.54
C GLY A 608 -69.59 5.13 -1.39
N ASN A 609 -70.51 5.09 -0.49
CA ASN A 609 -70.70 4.15 0.61
C ASN A 609 -70.62 2.66 0.21
N ASP A 610 -70.31 1.92 1.24
CA ASP A 610 -70.91 0.68 1.74
C ASP A 610 -70.08 -0.62 1.66
N SER A 611 -69.80 -1.05 2.87
CA SER A 611 -69.97 -2.39 3.46
C SER A 611 -69.46 -3.63 2.67
N ASP A 612 -68.60 -4.44 3.16
CA ASP A 612 -68.95 -5.56 4.04
C ASP A 612 -67.74 -6.44 4.40
N SER A 613 -67.80 -6.92 5.60
CA SER A 613 -66.98 -7.91 6.29
C SER A 613 -66.73 -9.21 5.47
N THR A 614 -65.57 -9.80 5.62
CA THR A 614 -65.51 -11.16 6.22
C THR A 614 -64.07 -11.63 6.43
N ILE A 615 -63.83 -12.05 7.65
CA ILE A 615 -62.77 -12.87 8.21
C ILE A 615 -62.70 -14.23 7.51
N TYR A 616 -61.49 -14.75 7.21
CA TYR A 616 -61.17 -16.15 7.47
C TYR A 616 -59.67 -16.39 7.69
N ASN A 617 -59.37 -16.90 8.88
CA ASN A 617 -58.16 -17.64 9.25
C ASN A 617 -58.11 -19.00 8.55
N LYS A 618 -56.91 -19.52 8.29
CA LYS A 618 -56.29 -20.79 8.71
C LYS A 618 -55.11 -21.14 7.79
N GLU A 619 -53.99 -21.34 8.38
CA GLU A 619 -53.26 -22.60 8.67
C GLU A 619 -53.12 -23.56 7.45
N GLU A 620 -51.89 -23.65 6.94
CA GLU A 620 -50.95 -24.80 7.11
C GLU A 620 -49.51 -24.34 6.77
#